data_e33e3ace0c521f73811a7f0e5c70f8e7
#
_entry.id   e33e3ace0c521f73811a7f0e5c70f8e7
#
_cell.length_a   1.000
_cell.length_b   1.000
_cell.length_c   1.000
_cell.angle_alpha   90.00
_cell.angle_beta   90.00
_cell.angle_gamma   90.00
#
_symmetry.space_group_name_H-M   'P 1'
#
loop_
_entity.id
_entity.type
_entity.pdbx_description
1 polymer ?
#
loop_
_entity_poly.entity_id
_entity_poly.type
_entity_poly.pdbx_seq_one_letter_code
_entity_poly.pdbx_strand_id
1 'polypeptide(L)'
;MPKLCYQAVTEIHPSGKMIRRAALSLCLLATVLSAGPAAAEPLALTVTPLPLNSENPGQTRVGALAWRGSLEITSGSRRFGGLSGLLLEPGGDRLLAVSDTGRWVSARIRLDDAGFLVGLDQGQTGRLRDGDNRVLASKRAGDAESLARLADGTILVAFEQAHRIWRYPAGGLDRPAQSFPPPPGLDRLDGNNGLEALTTLPGGRLLALAEDKGDSPGLRGFLWQDGGWFDLALARDRSYRPTGATALPSGDVLVLERRFSVLGGLGIKIRRLPLAAIQPGATLTGEVIAQLRPPLVYDNMEGIAARAEPGGGARIYLVSDDNFNPIQRSVLISFLLETE
;
A
#
# COMPACT_ATOMS: atom_id res chain seq x y z
N MET A 1 -2.32 -34.08 32.12
CA MET A 1 -2.32 -35.58 32.27
C MET A 1 -3.54 -36.09 31.51
N PRO A 2 -3.39 -36.83 30.43
CA PRO A 2 -4.54 -37.42 29.71
C PRO A 2 -5.00 -38.67 30.41
N LYS A 3 -6.32 -38.80 30.63
CA LYS A 3 -6.96 -40.00 31.15
C LYS A 3 -7.05 -41.03 30.04
N LEU A 4 -6.44 -42.21 30.27
CA LEU A 4 -6.66 -43.40 29.43
C LEU A 4 -8.06 -43.96 29.67
N CYS A 5 -8.88 -44.02 28.62
CA CYS A 5 -10.12 -44.82 28.64
C CYS A 5 -9.80 -46.25 28.24
N TYR A 6 -10.01 -47.16 29.16
CA TYR A 6 -9.99 -48.60 28.89
C TYR A 6 -11.41 -49.08 28.52
N GLN A 7 -11.57 -49.64 27.36
CA GLN A 7 -12.74 -50.51 27.04
C GLN A 7 -12.28 -51.96 26.95
N ALA A 8 -12.84 -52.78 27.77
CA ALA A 8 -12.61 -54.21 27.74
C ALA A 8 -13.71 -54.91 26.92
N VAL A 9 -13.31 -55.57 25.87
CA VAL A 9 -14.20 -56.48 25.10
C VAL A 9 -14.01 -57.87 25.62
N THR A 10 -15.10 -58.51 26.04
CA THR A 10 -15.10 -59.86 26.57
C THR A 10 -15.69 -60.82 25.52
N GLU A 11 -14.89 -61.68 24.94
CA GLU A 11 -15.35 -62.81 24.11
C GLU A 11 -15.31 -64.12 24.91
N ILE A 12 -16.37 -64.93 24.80
CA ILE A 12 -16.48 -66.23 25.48
C ILE A 12 -16.13 -67.34 24.50
N HIS A 13 -15.09 -68.12 24.80
CA HIS A 13 -14.67 -69.26 24.00
C HIS A 13 -15.35 -70.48 24.51
N PRO A 14 -15.73 -71.50 23.62
CA PRO A 14 -16.50 -72.75 24.00
C PRO A 14 -15.77 -73.69 24.96
N SER A 15 -14.53 -73.43 25.32
CA SER A 15 -13.73 -74.24 26.23
C SER A 15 -13.68 -73.77 27.68
N GLY A 16 -14.48 -72.77 28.05
CA GLY A 16 -14.60 -72.31 29.43
C GLY A 16 -13.39 -71.66 30.02
N LYS A 17 -12.37 -71.28 29.21
CA LYS A 17 -11.21 -70.55 29.69
C LYS A 17 -11.25 -69.09 29.22
N MET A 18 -11.31 -68.17 30.15
CA MET A 18 -11.34 -66.74 29.94
C MET A 18 -9.94 -66.21 29.59
N ILE A 19 -9.70 -65.80 28.34
CA ILE A 19 -8.46 -65.17 27.91
C ILE A 19 -8.72 -63.68 27.79
N ARG A 20 -8.15 -62.87 28.66
CA ARG A 20 -8.17 -61.42 28.54
C ARG A 20 -7.10 -60.99 27.53
N ARG A 21 -7.50 -60.57 26.34
CA ARG A 21 -6.63 -59.88 25.39
C ARG A 21 -6.77 -58.38 25.62
N ALA A 22 -5.71 -57.76 26.05
CA ALA A 22 -5.63 -56.30 26.10
C ALA A 22 -5.36 -55.79 24.69
N ALA A 23 -6.34 -55.14 24.07
CA ALA A 23 -6.13 -54.41 22.84
C ALA A 23 -5.60 -53.01 23.20
N LEU A 24 -4.34 -52.74 22.85
CA LEU A 24 -3.74 -51.44 22.99
C LEU A 24 -4.15 -50.60 21.76
N SER A 25 -5.20 -49.78 21.91
CA SER A 25 -5.56 -48.80 20.88
C SER A 25 -4.62 -47.57 21.02
N LEU A 26 -3.68 -47.49 20.09
CA LEU A 26 -2.81 -46.33 19.96
C LEU A 26 -3.61 -45.20 19.30
N CYS A 27 -4.19 -44.29 20.11
CA CYS A 27 -4.75 -43.02 19.61
C CYS A 27 -3.61 -42.14 19.17
N LEU A 28 -3.34 -42.06 17.85
CA LEU A 28 -2.50 -41.03 17.29
C LEU A 28 -3.25 -39.71 17.42
N LEU A 29 -2.88 -38.89 18.43
CA LEU A 29 -3.28 -37.52 18.52
C LEU A 29 -2.52 -36.75 17.42
N ALA A 30 -3.13 -36.54 16.26
CA ALA A 30 -2.65 -35.64 15.28
C ALA A 30 -2.77 -34.19 15.89
N THR A 31 -1.68 -33.69 16.45
CA THR A 31 -1.56 -32.28 16.77
C THR A 31 -1.59 -31.53 15.42
N VAL A 32 -2.76 -31.04 15.06
CA VAL A 32 -2.86 -30.00 14.04
C VAL A 32 -2.12 -28.81 14.62
N LEU A 33 -0.85 -28.65 14.24
CA LEU A 33 -0.17 -27.37 14.40
C LEU A 33 -0.98 -26.40 13.52
N SER A 34 -1.90 -25.66 14.14
CA SER A 34 -2.43 -24.44 13.57
C SER A 34 -1.22 -23.54 13.39
N ALA A 35 -0.74 -23.41 12.15
CA ALA A 35 0.22 -22.38 11.80
C ALA A 35 -0.44 -21.06 12.21
N GLY A 36 0.04 -20.47 13.30
CA GLY A 36 -0.36 -19.13 13.69
C GLY A 36 -0.16 -18.17 12.49
N PRO A 37 -0.77 -17.00 12.49
CA PRO A 37 -0.54 -16.01 11.45
C PRO A 37 0.99 -15.85 11.30
N ALA A 38 1.50 -15.96 10.08
CA ALA A 38 2.92 -15.74 9.83
C ALA A 38 3.22 -14.31 10.28
N ALA A 39 3.97 -14.19 11.37
CA ALA A 39 4.36 -12.91 11.93
C ALA A 39 5.14 -12.10 10.89
N ALA A 40 5.10 -10.77 11.02
CA ALA A 40 5.98 -9.87 10.29
C ALA A 40 7.44 -10.38 10.37
N GLU A 41 8.11 -10.44 9.23
CA GLU A 41 9.49 -10.92 9.13
C GLU A 41 10.44 -9.72 9.08
N PRO A 42 11.57 -9.74 9.80
CA PRO A 42 12.58 -8.71 9.65
C PRO A 42 13.05 -8.59 8.19
N LEU A 43 13.20 -7.35 7.73
CA LEU A 43 13.70 -7.01 6.39
C LEU A 43 14.92 -6.10 6.53
N ALA A 44 16.09 -6.60 6.17
CA ALA A 44 17.30 -5.79 6.10
C ALA A 44 17.21 -4.84 4.90
N LEU A 45 17.22 -3.55 5.17
CA LEU A 45 17.25 -2.48 4.18
C LEU A 45 18.62 -1.81 4.19
N THR A 46 19.15 -1.53 3.01
CA THR A 46 20.32 -0.67 2.80
C THR A 46 19.81 0.59 2.11
N VAL A 47 20.23 1.75 2.59
CA VAL A 47 19.84 3.04 2.01
C VAL A 47 21.08 3.81 1.58
N THR A 48 20.99 4.46 0.42
CA THR A 48 22.01 5.35 -0.12
C THR A 48 21.40 6.72 -0.33
N PRO A 49 21.95 7.79 0.27
CA PRO A 49 21.47 9.15 0.03
C PRO A 49 21.62 9.55 -1.43
N LEU A 50 20.58 10.22 -1.95
CA LEU A 50 20.55 10.77 -3.30
C LEU A 50 20.36 12.28 -3.24
N PRO A 51 21.02 13.06 -4.15
CA PRO A 51 20.72 14.48 -4.30
C PRO A 51 19.33 14.67 -4.93
N LEU A 52 18.73 15.86 -4.75
CA LEU A 52 17.54 16.24 -5.51
C LEU A 52 17.85 16.38 -7.00
N ASN A 53 18.98 16.99 -7.30
CA ASN A 53 19.45 17.25 -8.65
C ASN A 53 20.96 17.01 -8.73
N SER A 54 21.39 16.05 -9.55
CA SER A 54 22.80 15.69 -9.71
C SER A 54 23.62 16.75 -10.45
N GLU A 55 22.96 17.56 -11.29
CA GLU A 55 23.62 18.63 -12.06
C GLU A 55 23.64 19.98 -11.31
N ASN A 56 22.72 20.16 -10.35
CA ASN A 56 22.65 21.35 -9.52
C ASN A 56 22.41 20.98 -8.04
N PRO A 57 23.47 20.68 -7.27
CA PRO A 57 23.35 20.31 -5.86
C PRO A 57 22.76 21.40 -4.96
N GLY A 58 22.76 22.67 -5.42
CA GLY A 58 22.16 23.80 -4.71
C GLY A 58 20.64 23.88 -4.87
N GLN A 59 20.02 23.08 -5.72
CA GLN A 59 18.59 23.05 -5.87
C GLN A 59 17.94 22.36 -4.66
N THR A 60 17.06 23.07 -3.97
CA THR A 60 16.38 22.58 -2.76
C THR A 60 14.84 22.64 -2.87
N ARG A 61 14.30 23.03 -4.02
CA ARG A 61 12.85 23.14 -4.24
C ARG A 61 12.42 22.59 -5.60
N VAL A 62 11.18 22.09 -5.64
CA VAL A 62 10.48 21.70 -6.86
C VAL A 62 9.07 22.26 -6.79
N GLY A 63 8.79 23.34 -7.51
CA GLY A 63 7.53 24.08 -7.38
C GLY A 63 7.32 24.57 -5.94
N ALA A 64 6.17 24.28 -5.37
CA ALA A 64 5.84 24.65 -3.99
C ALA A 64 6.53 23.77 -2.92
N LEU A 65 7.21 22.69 -3.31
CA LEU A 65 7.77 21.70 -2.39
C LEU A 65 9.24 21.99 -2.07
N ALA A 66 9.58 22.12 -0.78
CA ALA A 66 10.97 22.17 -0.30
C ALA A 66 11.47 20.74 -0.08
N TRP A 67 12.58 20.37 -0.71
CA TRP A 67 13.20 19.06 -0.58
C TRP A 67 13.76 18.84 0.83
N ARG A 68 13.57 17.63 1.36
CA ARG A 68 13.98 17.19 2.69
C ARG A 68 14.67 15.83 2.70
N GLY A 69 15.37 15.49 1.61
CA GLY A 69 16.17 14.28 1.48
C GLY A 69 15.56 13.25 0.55
N SER A 70 16.44 12.45 -0.03
CA SER A 70 16.09 11.31 -0.90
C SER A 70 17.01 10.14 -0.61
N LEU A 71 16.47 8.94 -0.68
CA LEU A 71 17.20 7.69 -0.44
C LEU A 71 16.89 6.71 -1.57
N GLU A 72 17.90 6.06 -2.11
CA GLU A 72 17.75 4.79 -2.80
C GLU A 72 17.69 3.68 -1.76
N ILE A 73 16.71 2.78 -1.88
CA ILE A 73 16.48 1.67 -0.96
C ILE A 73 16.78 0.38 -1.68
N THR A 74 17.62 -0.45 -1.10
CA THR A 74 17.92 -1.79 -1.60
C THR A 74 17.80 -2.82 -0.50
N SER A 75 17.65 -4.09 -0.89
CA SER A 75 17.67 -5.22 0.03
C SER A 75 18.30 -6.43 -0.66
N GLY A 76 19.07 -7.22 0.07
CA GLY A 76 19.50 -8.54 -0.37
C GLY A 76 18.37 -9.58 -0.44
N SER A 77 17.17 -9.21 0.02
CA SER A 77 16.01 -10.08 0.04
C SER A 77 15.14 -9.87 -1.21
N ARG A 78 14.81 -10.95 -1.92
CA ARG A 78 13.82 -10.93 -3.03
C ARG A 78 12.38 -10.60 -2.57
N ARG A 79 12.18 -10.35 -1.29
CA ARG A 79 10.90 -9.96 -0.70
C ARG A 79 10.68 -8.44 -0.75
N PHE A 80 11.67 -7.68 -1.15
CA PHE A 80 11.65 -6.23 -1.33
C PHE A 80 11.62 -5.88 -2.80
N GLY A 81 10.81 -4.90 -3.18
CA GLY A 81 10.60 -4.39 -4.53
C GLY A 81 9.12 -4.33 -4.91
N GLY A 82 8.81 -3.77 -6.07
CA GLY A 82 7.45 -3.65 -6.56
C GLY A 82 6.57 -2.77 -5.67
N LEU A 83 7.10 -1.68 -5.11
CA LEU A 83 6.39 -0.86 -4.13
C LEU A 83 5.38 0.05 -4.81
N SER A 84 4.10 -0.20 -4.52
CA SER A 84 2.98 0.68 -4.86
C SER A 84 2.48 1.42 -3.62
N GLY A 85 1.28 1.84 -3.52
CA GLY A 85 0.63 2.56 -2.42
C GLY A 85 1.45 2.77 -1.14
N LEU A 86 1.40 3.97 -0.59
CA LEU A 86 2.17 4.37 0.59
C LEU A 86 1.27 4.98 1.65
N LEU A 87 1.45 4.58 2.90
CA LEU A 87 0.88 5.21 4.10
C LEU A 87 1.96 5.52 5.11
N LEU A 88 1.65 6.44 6.02
CA LEU A 88 2.36 6.57 7.28
C LEU A 88 1.55 5.94 8.41
N GLU A 89 2.23 5.30 9.37
CA GLU A 89 1.60 4.88 10.61
C GLU A 89 1.15 6.11 11.43
N PRO A 90 0.18 5.98 12.34
CA PRO A 90 -0.39 7.11 13.07
C PRO A 90 0.61 8.01 13.78
N GLY A 91 1.76 7.47 14.20
CA GLY A 91 2.86 8.23 14.78
C GLY A 91 3.65 9.08 13.77
N GLY A 92 3.46 8.83 12.46
CA GLY A 92 4.13 9.55 11.39
C GLY A 92 5.63 9.27 11.22
N ASP A 93 6.19 8.39 12.05
CA ASP A 93 7.60 8.00 12.05
C ASP A 93 7.87 6.67 11.33
N ARG A 94 6.83 6.01 10.82
CA ARG A 94 6.93 4.72 10.17
C ARG A 94 6.15 4.70 8.87
N LEU A 95 6.76 4.24 7.79
CA LEU A 95 6.08 4.02 6.51
C LEU A 95 5.50 2.61 6.45
N LEU A 96 4.44 2.46 5.67
CA LEU A 96 3.83 1.20 5.26
C LEU A 96 3.52 1.29 3.77
N ALA A 97 4.07 0.37 2.99
CA ALA A 97 3.81 0.25 1.57
C ALA A 97 3.30 -1.15 1.23
N VAL A 98 2.52 -1.28 0.18
CA VAL A 98 2.19 -2.57 -0.44
C VAL A 98 3.05 -2.80 -1.67
N SER A 99 3.08 -4.03 -2.13
CA SER A 99 3.81 -4.45 -3.33
C SER A 99 2.88 -5.25 -4.24
N ASP A 100 3.08 -5.09 -5.54
CA ASP A 100 2.39 -5.81 -6.61
C ASP A 100 2.54 -7.35 -6.54
N THR A 101 3.36 -7.85 -5.60
CA THR A 101 3.56 -9.27 -5.32
C THR A 101 2.74 -9.79 -4.12
N GLY A 102 1.77 -9.01 -3.63
CA GLY A 102 0.94 -9.38 -2.48
C GLY A 102 1.71 -9.37 -1.16
N ARG A 103 2.65 -8.45 -1.05
CA ARG A 103 3.42 -8.19 0.17
C ARG A 103 3.15 -6.79 0.69
N TRP A 104 3.54 -6.58 1.91
CA TRP A 104 3.68 -5.26 2.51
C TRP A 104 5.10 -5.10 3.06
N VAL A 105 5.56 -3.86 3.08
CA VAL A 105 6.84 -3.44 3.65
C VAL A 105 6.58 -2.30 4.62
N SER A 106 7.18 -2.36 5.79
CA SER A 106 7.15 -1.27 6.77
C SER A 106 8.56 -0.98 7.25
N ALA A 107 8.89 0.30 7.46
CA ALA A 107 10.18 0.71 8.00
C ALA A 107 10.04 2.00 8.80
N ARG A 108 10.88 2.18 9.81
CA ARG A 108 10.94 3.41 10.57
C ARG A 108 11.76 4.45 9.83
N ILE A 109 11.22 5.65 9.70
CA ILE A 109 11.85 6.80 9.05
C ILE A 109 12.84 7.42 10.04
N ARG A 110 14.04 7.72 9.56
CA ARG A 110 15.08 8.42 10.31
C ARG A 110 15.28 9.81 9.70
N LEU A 111 15.05 10.81 10.53
CA LEU A 111 15.34 12.21 10.19
C LEU A 111 16.53 12.67 11.04
N ASP A 112 17.33 13.59 10.50
CA ASP A 112 18.32 14.30 11.28
C ASP A 112 17.69 15.46 12.07
N ASP A 113 18.51 16.19 12.84
CA ASP A 113 18.06 17.30 13.68
C ASP A 113 17.51 18.48 12.86
N ALA A 114 17.87 18.61 11.58
CA ALA A 114 17.34 19.59 10.64
C ALA A 114 16.07 19.09 9.91
N GLY A 115 15.63 17.86 10.21
CA GLY A 115 14.45 17.26 9.62
C GLY A 115 14.68 16.68 8.23
N PHE A 116 15.93 16.42 7.81
CA PHE A 116 16.18 15.74 6.54
C PHE A 116 16.04 14.22 6.71
N LEU A 117 15.49 13.57 5.68
CA LEU A 117 15.42 12.13 5.57
C LEU A 117 16.84 11.57 5.35
N VAL A 118 17.35 10.85 6.35
CA VAL A 118 18.72 10.31 6.35
C VAL A 118 18.79 8.79 6.42
N GLY A 119 17.66 8.10 6.66
CA GLY A 119 17.69 6.65 6.77
C GLY A 119 16.34 5.99 6.96
N LEU A 120 16.38 4.65 6.90
CA LEU A 120 15.31 3.75 7.29
C LEU A 120 15.89 2.69 8.21
N ASP A 121 15.17 2.34 9.27
CA ASP A 121 15.53 1.22 10.14
C ASP A 121 14.31 0.35 10.49
N GLN A 122 14.55 -0.74 11.24
CA GLN A 122 13.50 -1.66 11.68
C GLN A 122 12.59 -2.12 10.55
N GLY A 123 13.17 -2.41 9.38
CA GLY A 123 12.44 -2.92 8.23
C GLY A 123 11.73 -4.23 8.56
N GLN A 124 10.49 -4.34 8.11
CA GLN A 124 9.63 -5.51 8.24
C GLN A 124 8.90 -5.78 6.93
N THR A 125 8.57 -7.02 6.68
CA THR A 125 7.74 -7.42 5.55
C THR A 125 6.81 -8.57 5.94
N GLY A 126 5.71 -8.70 5.24
CA GLY A 126 4.78 -9.81 5.41
C GLY A 126 3.99 -10.04 4.14
N ARG A 127 3.05 -10.98 4.21
CA ARG A 127 2.14 -11.32 3.10
C ARG A 127 0.74 -10.80 3.38
N LEU A 128 0.12 -10.22 2.35
CA LEU A 128 -1.31 -9.97 2.35
C LEU A 128 -2.08 -11.30 2.36
N ARG A 129 -3.23 -11.31 3.01
CA ARG A 129 -4.07 -12.51 3.16
C ARG A 129 -5.48 -12.26 2.65
N ASP A 130 -6.10 -13.32 2.13
CA ASP A 130 -7.52 -13.32 1.79
C ASP A 130 -8.43 -13.51 3.02
N GLY A 131 -9.74 -13.55 2.79
CA GLY A 131 -10.73 -13.75 3.84
C GLY A 131 -10.66 -15.12 4.54
N ASP A 132 -10.09 -16.11 3.86
CA ASP A 132 -9.86 -17.46 4.40
C ASP A 132 -8.49 -17.59 5.09
N ASN A 133 -7.78 -16.47 5.31
CA ASN A 133 -6.44 -16.43 5.89
C ASN A 133 -5.34 -17.09 5.02
N ARG A 134 -5.55 -17.25 3.72
CA ARG A 134 -4.55 -17.75 2.78
C ARG A 134 -3.70 -16.59 2.26
N VAL A 135 -2.41 -16.81 2.07
CA VAL A 135 -1.51 -15.80 1.50
C VAL A 135 -1.82 -15.56 0.01
N LEU A 136 -1.75 -14.30 -0.42
CA LEU A 136 -1.87 -13.92 -1.83
C LEU A 136 -0.54 -14.20 -2.53
N ALA A 137 -0.43 -15.36 -3.19
CA ALA A 137 0.84 -15.86 -3.68
C ALA A 137 1.08 -15.58 -5.18
N SER A 138 0.03 -15.28 -5.95
CA SER A 138 0.15 -14.96 -7.39
C SER A 138 0.03 -13.46 -7.62
N LYS A 139 0.67 -12.94 -8.69
CA LYS A 139 0.50 -11.53 -9.10
C LYS A 139 -0.99 -11.19 -9.24
N ARG A 140 -1.76 -11.99 -9.99
CA ARG A 140 -3.20 -11.76 -10.17
C ARG A 140 -3.99 -11.61 -8.87
N ALA A 141 -3.62 -12.36 -7.82
CA ALA A 141 -4.31 -12.30 -6.54
C ALA A 141 -3.78 -11.19 -5.63
N GLY A 142 -2.49 -10.85 -5.75
CA GLY A 142 -1.78 -9.99 -4.84
C GLY A 142 -1.36 -8.63 -5.40
N ASP A 143 -1.80 -8.27 -6.60
CA ASP A 143 -1.48 -7.02 -7.28
C ASP A 143 -2.09 -5.83 -6.54
N ALA A 144 -1.43 -5.41 -5.46
CA ALA A 144 -1.90 -4.37 -4.55
C ALA A 144 -1.30 -3.03 -4.96
N GLU A 145 -2.16 -2.04 -5.27
CA GLU A 145 -1.75 -0.78 -5.89
C GLU A 145 -1.93 0.44 -4.98
N SER A 146 -2.96 0.46 -4.17
CA SER A 146 -3.18 1.62 -3.30
C SER A 146 -3.71 1.27 -1.92
N LEU A 147 -3.49 2.18 -0.98
CA LEU A 147 -3.82 2.05 0.43
C LEU A 147 -4.60 3.26 0.95
N ALA A 148 -5.56 3.03 1.84
CA ALA A 148 -6.14 4.09 2.67
C ALA A 148 -6.36 3.60 4.10
N ARG A 149 -6.19 4.47 5.10
CA ARG A 149 -6.44 4.15 6.50
C ARG A 149 -7.71 4.84 6.96
N LEU A 150 -8.66 4.07 7.49
CA LEU A 150 -9.86 4.60 8.11
C LEU A 150 -9.59 5.09 9.54
N ALA A 151 -10.51 5.89 10.08
CA ALA A 151 -10.38 6.47 11.43
C ALA A 151 -10.31 5.42 12.55
N ASP A 152 -10.89 4.24 12.35
CA ASP A 152 -10.83 3.11 13.28
C ASP A 152 -9.50 2.31 13.20
N GLY A 153 -8.55 2.76 12.36
CA GLY A 153 -7.28 2.09 12.11
C GLY A 153 -7.34 0.98 11.07
N THR A 154 -8.51 0.62 10.56
CA THR A 154 -8.69 -0.32 9.44
C THR A 154 -7.94 0.19 8.21
N ILE A 155 -7.28 -0.71 7.48
CA ILE A 155 -6.58 -0.39 6.24
C ILE A 155 -7.37 -0.97 5.06
N LEU A 156 -7.70 -0.12 4.09
CA LEU A 156 -8.22 -0.52 2.80
C LEU A 156 -7.05 -0.71 1.84
N VAL A 157 -7.11 -1.77 1.05
CA VAL A 157 -6.16 -2.07 -0.03
C VAL A 157 -6.96 -2.25 -1.30
N ALA A 158 -6.62 -1.49 -2.34
CA ALA A 158 -7.15 -1.71 -3.68
C ALA A 158 -6.19 -2.59 -4.48
N PHE A 159 -6.76 -3.49 -5.28
CA PHE A 159 -6.02 -4.49 -6.06
C PHE A 159 -6.38 -4.36 -7.54
N GLU A 160 -5.38 -4.58 -8.37
CA GLU A 160 -5.47 -4.75 -9.82
C GLU A 160 -5.70 -6.21 -10.23
N GLN A 161 -5.74 -6.49 -11.54
CA GLN A 161 -5.96 -7.79 -12.18
C GLN A 161 -7.30 -8.46 -11.77
N ALA A 162 -7.49 -8.70 -10.49
CA ALA A 162 -8.74 -9.10 -9.88
C ALA A 162 -9.26 -7.91 -9.07
N HIS A 163 -9.82 -6.92 -9.77
CA HIS A 163 -10.23 -5.63 -9.22
C HIS A 163 -11.15 -5.78 -8.01
N ARG A 164 -10.71 -5.28 -6.86
CA ARG A 164 -11.45 -5.31 -5.59
C ARG A 164 -10.84 -4.35 -4.60
N ILE A 165 -11.59 -4.04 -3.56
CA ILE A 165 -11.10 -3.37 -2.36
C ILE A 165 -11.31 -4.33 -1.19
N TRP A 166 -10.25 -4.58 -0.44
CA TRP A 166 -10.31 -5.33 0.80
C TRP A 166 -9.97 -4.44 1.98
N ARG A 167 -10.61 -4.74 3.10
CA ARG A 167 -10.33 -4.12 4.39
C ARG A 167 -9.59 -5.09 5.29
N TYR A 168 -8.52 -4.62 5.88
CA TYR A 168 -7.74 -5.32 6.89
C TYR A 168 -7.97 -4.67 8.24
N PRO A 169 -8.16 -5.44 9.32
CA PRO A 169 -8.43 -4.88 10.63
C PRO A 169 -7.24 -4.03 11.13
N ALA A 170 -7.51 -3.11 12.03
CA ALA A 170 -6.47 -2.40 12.74
C ALA A 170 -5.49 -3.40 13.38
N GLY A 171 -4.20 -3.16 13.20
CA GLY A 171 -3.14 -4.04 13.73
C GLY A 171 -2.50 -4.98 12.71
N GLY A 172 -2.82 -4.88 11.40
CA GLY A 172 -1.92 -5.43 10.39
C GLY A 172 -2.54 -6.01 9.14
N LEU A 173 -1.76 -5.96 8.09
CA LEU A 173 -2.06 -6.49 6.75
C LEU A 173 -1.82 -8.02 6.64
N ASP A 174 -1.29 -8.65 7.67
CA ASP A 174 -1.05 -10.09 7.80
C ASP A 174 -2.26 -10.85 8.38
N ARG A 175 -3.37 -10.14 8.60
CA ARG A 175 -4.63 -10.68 9.08
C ARG A 175 -5.59 -11.00 7.96
N PRO A 176 -6.62 -11.86 8.19
CA PRO A 176 -7.65 -12.12 7.18
C PRO A 176 -8.35 -10.84 6.74
N ALA A 177 -8.45 -10.67 5.43
CA ALA A 177 -9.17 -9.57 4.82
C ALA A 177 -10.69 -9.76 4.89
N GLN A 178 -11.41 -8.66 4.78
CA GLN A 178 -12.84 -8.63 4.54
C GLN A 178 -13.11 -7.86 3.24
N SER A 179 -14.14 -8.23 2.51
CA SER A 179 -14.54 -7.45 1.33
C SER A 179 -15.02 -6.07 1.75
N PHE A 180 -14.62 -5.06 0.99
CA PHE A 180 -15.20 -3.71 1.04
C PHE A 180 -15.94 -3.48 -0.28
N PRO A 181 -17.13 -2.86 -0.29
CA PRO A 181 -17.89 -2.64 -1.52
C PRO A 181 -17.04 -1.92 -2.58
N PRO A 182 -16.81 -2.50 -3.77
CA PRO A 182 -16.08 -1.82 -4.82
C PRO A 182 -16.94 -0.75 -5.50
N PRO A 183 -16.34 0.27 -6.13
CA PRO A 183 -17.06 1.20 -6.98
C PRO A 183 -17.81 0.49 -8.11
N PRO A 184 -18.97 1.00 -8.55
CA PRO A 184 -19.70 0.44 -9.68
C PRO A 184 -18.87 0.42 -10.97
N GLY A 185 -18.86 -0.72 -11.66
CA GLY A 185 -18.13 -0.88 -12.93
C GLY A 185 -16.62 -0.99 -12.79
N LEU A 186 -16.10 -1.20 -11.58
CA LEU A 186 -14.68 -1.50 -11.38
C LEU A 186 -14.28 -2.81 -12.08
N ASP A 187 -15.18 -3.78 -12.12
CA ASP A 187 -15.03 -5.07 -12.79
C ASP A 187 -14.97 -4.98 -14.34
N ARG A 188 -15.29 -3.81 -14.89
CA ARG A 188 -15.25 -3.53 -16.35
C ARG A 188 -13.96 -2.85 -16.79
N LEU A 189 -13.08 -2.51 -15.85
CA LEU A 189 -11.77 -1.98 -16.19
C LEU A 189 -10.90 -3.12 -16.74
N ASP A 190 -10.02 -2.79 -17.67
CA ASP A 190 -9.02 -3.74 -18.14
C ASP A 190 -8.09 -4.16 -17.00
N GLY A 191 -7.52 -5.35 -17.09
CA GLY A 191 -6.74 -5.95 -16.01
C GLY A 191 -5.66 -5.06 -15.40
N ASN A 192 -5.07 -4.15 -16.18
CA ASN A 192 -4.01 -3.23 -15.76
C ASN A 192 -4.49 -1.76 -15.73
N ASN A 193 -5.71 -1.49 -15.33
CA ASN A 193 -6.30 -0.15 -15.20
C ASN A 193 -7.07 -0.03 -13.88
N GLY A 194 -6.47 -0.43 -12.79
CA GLY A 194 -7.09 -0.51 -11.47
C GLY A 194 -7.26 0.82 -10.75
N LEU A 195 -7.58 0.73 -9.47
CA LEU A 195 -7.61 1.87 -8.56
C LEU A 195 -6.20 2.15 -8.05
N GLU A 196 -5.50 3.03 -8.75
CA GLU A 196 -4.11 3.38 -8.44
C GLU A 196 -3.99 4.38 -7.29
N ALA A 197 -5.04 5.15 -7.04
CA ALA A 197 -5.06 6.14 -5.97
C ALA A 197 -6.28 5.93 -5.07
N LEU A 198 -6.03 5.75 -3.78
CA LEU A 198 -7.06 5.62 -2.76
C LEU A 198 -6.65 6.42 -1.53
N THR A 199 -7.51 7.30 -1.04
CA THR A 199 -7.24 8.07 0.18
C THR A 199 -8.50 8.35 0.98
N THR A 200 -8.32 8.47 2.29
CA THR A 200 -9.38 8.85 3.22
C THR A 200 -9.49 10.36 3.31
N LEU A 201 -10.71 10.86 3.25
CA LEU A 201 -11.06 12.28 3.41
C LEU A 201 -11.69 12.54 4.79
N PRO A 202 -11.77 13.79 5.23
CA PRO A 202 -12.53 14.15 6.43
C PRO A 202 -13.97 13.63 6.40
N GLY A 203 -14.46 13.21 7.56
CA GLY A 203 -15.81 12.63 7.70
C GLY A 203 -15.92 11.18 7.27
N GLY A 204 -14.81 10.45 7.09
CA GLY A 204 -14.81 9.03 6.71
C GLY A 204 -15.14 8.78 5.25
N ARG A 205 -15.14 9.83 4.42
CA ARG A 205 -15.26 9.71 2.97
C ARG A 205 -13.98 9.11 2.37
N LEU A 206 -14.08 8.55 1.13
CA LEU A 206 -12.91 8.07 0.39
C LEU A 206 -12.92 8.67 -1.02
N LEU A 207 -11.74 9.03 -1.50
CA LEU A 207 -11.51 9.30 -2.92
C LEU A 207 -10.74 8.14 -3.50
N ALA A 208 -11.23 7.59 -4.62
CA ALA A 208 -10.54 6.59 -5.43
C ALA A 208 -10.43 7.06 -6.87
N LEU A 209 -9.24 6.91 -7.49
CA LEU A 209 -8.99 7.29 -8.88
C LEU A 209 -8.41 6.09 -9.62
N ALA A 210 -8.91 5.85 -10.84
CA ALA A 210 -8.46 4.74 -11.68
C ALA A 210 -7.44 5.22 -12.74
N GLU A 211 -6.49 4.34 -13.07
CA GLU A 211 -5.68 4.48 -14.28
C GLU A 211 -6.53 4.11 -15.51
N ASP A 212 -7.27 5.05 -16.03
CA ASP A 212 -8.07 4.84 -17.24
C ASP A 212 -7.28 5.21 -18.50
N LYS A 213 -7.00 4.23 -19.36
CA LYS A 213 -6.28 4.41 -20.63
C LYS A 213 -7.19 4.82 -21.79
N GLY A 214 -8.51 4.91 -21.59
CA GLY A 214 -9.48 5.36 -22.60
C GLY A 214 -9.30 6.82 -23.01
N ASP A 215 -10.02 7.24 -24.06
CA ASP A 215 -9.95 8.60 -24.63
C ASP A 215 -10.95 9.59 -24.00
N SER A 216 -11.58 9.22 -22.91
CA SER A 216 -12.51 10.09 -22.18
C SER A 216 -11.81 11.39 -21.73
N PRO A 217 -12.50 12.54 -21.73
CA PRO A 217 -11.93 13.82 -21.32
C PRO A 217 -11.54 13.86 -19.84
N GLY A 218 -12.07 12.94 -19.02
CA GLY A 218 -11.74 12.75 -17.62
C GLY A 218 -11.32 11.32 -17.34
N LEU A 219 -10.44 11.15 -16.35
CA LEU A 219 -10.07 9.87 -15.77
C LEU A 219 -11.15 9.49 -14.75
N ARG A 220 -11.54 8.22 -14.71
CA ARG A 220 -12.58 7.76 -13.78
C ARG A 220 -12.14 7.92 -12.34
N GLY A 221 -13.03 8.47 -11.55
CA GLY A 221 -12.85 8.60 -10.11
C GLY A 221 -14.15 8.33 -9.39
N PHE A 222 -14.06 8.06 -8.11
CA PHE A 222 -15.17 7.65 -7.26
C PHE A 222 -15.03 8.29 -5.89
N LEU A 223 -16.15 8.74 -5.34
CA LEU A 223 -16.28 9.27 -4.00
C LEU A 223 -17.14 8.34 -3.16
N TRP A 224 -16.59 7.75 -2.09
CA TRP A 224 -17.36 7.05 -1.09
C TRP A 224 -17.87 8.02 -0.04
N GLN A 225 -19.17 8.08 0.15
CA GLN A 225 -19.83 8.80 1.23
C GLN A 225 -21.21 8.20 1.52
N ASP A 226 -21.71 8.37 2.73
CA ASP A 226 -23.05 7.93 3.14
C ASP A 226 -23.36 6.45 2.80
N GLY A 227 -22.33 5.59 2.87
CA GLY A 227 -22.45 4.15 2.61
C GLY A 227 -22.51 3.75 1.14
N GLY A 228 -22.22 4.67 0.19
CA GLY A 228 -22.26 4.41 -1.24
C GLY A 228 -21.14 5.10 -2.02
N TRP A 229 -20.89 4.62 -3.24
CA TRP A 229 -20.00 5.23 -4.20
C TRP A 229 -20.75 6.15 -5.16
N PHE A 230 -20.18 7.30 -5.42
CA PHE A 230 -20.63 8.28 -6.41
C PHE A 230 -19.53 8.48 -7.45
N ASP A 231 -19.91 8.57 -8.71
CA ASP A 231 -18.97 8.88 -9.78
C ASP A 231 -18.47 10.31 -9.67
N LEU A 232 -17.21 10.52 -10.04
CA LEU A 232 -16.59 11.79 -10.35
C LEU A 232 -15.50 11.58 -11.41
N ALA A 233 -14.85 12.62 -11.86
CA ALA A 233 -13.76 12.52 -12.83
C ALA A 233 -12.56 13.35 -12.37
N LEU A 234 -11.33 12.88 -12.66
CA LEU A 234 -10.13 13.71 -12.62
C LEU A 234 -9.89 14.25 -14.04
N ALA A 235 -9.81 15.56 -14.19
CA ALA A 235 -9.53 16.19 -15.47
C ALA A 235 -8.20 15.67 -16.05
N ARG A 236 -8.27 15.14 -17.27
CA ARG A 236 -7.12 14.55 -17.94
C ARG A 236 -6.11 15.65 -18.32
N ASP A 237 -4.85 15.42 -18.03
CA ASP A 237 -3.75 16.24 -18.48
C ASP A 237 -2.81 15.42 -19.36
N ARG A 238 -3.03 15.48 -20.66
CA ARG A 238 -2.26 14.73 -21.66
C ARG A 238 -2.20 13.22 -21.31
N SER A 239 -0.98 12.67 -21.21
CA SER A 239 -0.73 11.27 -20.89
C SER A 239 -0.47 10.98 -19.40
N TYR A 240 -0.67 11.97 -18.52
CA TYR A 240 -0.55 11.74 -17.08
C TYR A 240 -1.69 10.88 -16.55
N ARG A 241 -1.36 9.97 -15.64
CA ARG A 241 -2.28 9.06 -14.95
C ARG A 241 -2.03 9.11 -13.44
N PRO A 242 -3.08 9.03 -12.61
CA PRO A 242 -2.89 8.92 -11.17
C PRO A 242 -2.19 7.60 -10.83
N THR A 243 -1.25 7.66 -9.90
CA THR A 243 -0.53 6.51 -9.32
C THR A 243 -0.57 6.53 -7.80
N GLY A 244 -1.13 7.56 -7.19
CA GLY A 244 -1.31 7.63 -5.75
C GLY A 244 -2.06 8.88 -5.33
N ALA A 245 -2.63 8.84 -4.13
CA ALA A 245 -3.26 10.01 -3.51
C ALA A 245 -3.08 10.00 -1.99
N THR A 246 -3.02 11.20 -1.41
CA THR A 246 -2.97 11.37 0.04
C THR A 246 -3.70 12.65 0.45
N ALA A 247 -4.44 12.59 1.57
CA ALA A 247 -5.02 13.81 2.14
C ALA A 247 -3.97 14.59 2.93
N LEU A 248 -4.00 15.89 2.78
CA LEU A 248 -3.24 16.85 3.60
C LEU A 248 -3.95 17.06 4.95
N PRO A 249 -3.24 17.57 5.98
CA PRO A 249 -3.87 17.99 7.23
C PRO A 249 -4.98 19.03 7.06
N SER A 250 -4.93 19.85 5.99
CA SER A 250 -6.01 20.78 5.61
C SER A 250 -7.28 20.09 5.11
N GLY A 251 -7.19 18.83 4.75
CA GLY A 251 -8.24 18.07 4.07
C GLY A 251 -8.15 18.10 2.54
N ASP A 252 -7.38 18.98 1.94
CA ASP A 252 -7.09 18.93 0.51
C ASP A 252 -6.37 17.64 0.15
N VAL A 253 -6.44 17.22 -1.10
CA VAL A 253 -5.82 15.98 -1.57
C VAL A 253 -4.67 16.28 -2.52
N LEU A 254 -3.54 15.62 -2.30
CA LEU A 254 -2.48 15.54 -3.29
C LEU A 254 -2.68 14.28 -4.12
N VAL A 255 -2.69 14.43 -5.44
CA VAL A 255 -2.69 13.34 -6.41
C VAL A 255 -1.32 13.28 -7.05
N LEU A 256 -0.67 12.13 -6.93
CA LEU A 256 0.54 11.79 -7.65
C LEU A 256 0.15 11.29 -9.02
N GLU A 257 0.73 11.87 -10.07
CA GLU A 257 0.43 11.50 -11.46
C GLU A 257 1.74 11.24 -12.20
N ARG A 258 1.76 10.18 -12.98
CA ARG A 258 2.90 9.73 -13.77
C ARG A 258 2.56 9.72 -15.25
N ARG A 259 3.55 10.03 -16.08
CA ARG A 259 3.51 9.79 -17.52
C ARG A 259 4.81 9.10 -17.97
N PHE A 260 4.71 8.28 -18.97
CA PHE A 260 5.86 7.79 -19.71
C PHE A 260 5.63 7.96 -21.21
N SER A 261 6.66 8.42 -21.92
CA SER A 261 6.64 8.45 -23.37
C SER A 261 8.06 8.21 -23.91
N VAL A 262 8.15 7.55 -25.07
CA VAL A 262 9.44 7.21 -25.69
C VAL A 262 10.31 8.45 -25.95
N LEU A 263 9.70 9.56 -26.39
CA LEU A 263 10.42 10.81 -26.68
C LEU A 263 10.54 11.75 -25.50
N GLY A 264 9.59 11.72 -24.56
CA GLY A 264 9.55 12.66 -23.43
C GLY A 264 9.98 12.07 -22.10
N GLY A 265 10.38 10.79 -22.09
CA GLY A 265 10.79 10.08 -20.88
C GLY A 265 9.68 9.97 -19.82
N LEU A 266 10.11 9.61 -18.62
CA LEU A 266 9.31 9.61 -17.41
C LEU A 266 9.09 11.05 -16.93
N GLY A 267 7.89 11.34 -16.44
CA GLY A 267 7.56 12.60 -15.80
C GLY A 267 6.57 12.39 -14.67
N ILE A 268 6.81 13.03 -13.55
CA ILE A 268 5.98 12.98 -12.35
C ILE A 268 5.38 14.36 -12.11
N LYS A 269 4.14 14.39 -11.66
CA LYS A 269 3.42 15.61 -11.31
C LYS A 269 2.65 15.39 -10.01
N ILE A 270 2.60 16.41 -9.17
CA ILE A 270 1.78 16.44 -7.96
C ILE A 270 0.74 17.52 -8.14
N ARG A 271 -0.53 17.14 -8.09
CA ARG A 271 -1.69 18.02 -8.21
C ARG A 271 -2.40 18.13 -6.88
N ARG A 272 -2.69 19.35 -6.43
CA ARG A 272 -3.50 19.63 -5.24
C ARG A 272 -4.96 19.82 -5.65
N LEU A 273 -5.85 19.05 -5.05
CA LEU A 273 -7.31 19.14 -5.19
C LEU A 273 -7.88 19.76 -3.92
N PRO A 274 -8.57 20.91 -3.99
CA PRO A 274 -9.27 21.44 -2.84
C PRO A 274 -10.35 20.50 -2.34
N LEU A 275 -10.44 20.28 -1.03
CA LEU A 275 -11.44 19.38 -0.43
C LEU A 275 -12.88 19.74 -0.87
N ALA A 276 -13.17 21.04 -0.96
CA ALA A 276 -14.49 21.55 -1.36
C ALA A 276 -14.89 21.18 -2.78
N ALA A 277 -13.90 20.94 -3.67
CA ALA A 277 -14.17 20.52 -5.04
C ALA A 277 -14.51 19.01 -5.16
N ILE A 278 -14.23 18.20 -4.13
CA ILE A 278 -14.45 16.75 -4.16
C ILE A 278 -15.90 16.44 -3.77
N GLN A 279 -16.76 16.45 -4.79
CA GLN A 279 -18.20 16.26 -4.67
C GLN A 279 -18.70 15.23 -5.70
N PRO A 280 -19.86 14.57 -5.46
CA PRO A 280 -20.47 13.70 -6.46
C PRO A 280 -20.67 14.39 -7.80
N GLY A 281 -20.32 13.72 -8.91
CA GLY A 281 -20.45 14.22 -10.27
C GLY A 281 -19.45 15.29 -10.70
N ALA A 282 -18.53 15.70 -9.80
CA ALA A 282 -17.55 16.74 -10.11
C ALA A 282 -16.49 16.27 -11.11
N THR A 283 -15.97 17.22 -11.88
CA THR A 283 -14.69 17.06 -12.60
C THR A 283 -13.61 17.82 -11.86
N LEU A 284 -12.70 17.06 -11.26
CA LEU A 284 -11.61 17.59 -10.43
C LEU A 284 -10.48 18.12 -11.33
N THR A 285 -10.19 19.40 -11.29
CA THR A 285 -9.11 20.02 -12.08
C THR A 285 -7.82 20.19 -11.25
N GLY A 286 -7.89 20.84 -10.12
CA GLY A 286 -6.79 21.07 -9.20
C GLY A 286 -5.62 21.90 -9.77
N GLU A 287 -4.66 22.20 -8.92
CA GLU A 287 -3.44 22.94 -9.23
C GLU A 287 -2.22 22.02 -9.23
N VAL A 288 -1.31 22.19 -10.20
CA VAL A 288 -0.03 21.47 -10.23
C VAL A 288 0.97 22.19 -9.34
N ILE A 289 1.25 21.64 -8.17
CA ILE A 289 2.15 22.25 -7.19
C ILE A 289 3.63 21.85 -7.37
N ALA A 290 3.90 20.73 -8.05
CA ALA A 290 5.26 20.28 -8.37
C ALA A 290 5.30 19.40 -9.61
N GLN A 291 6.45 19.43 -10.31
CA GLN A 291 6.76 18.53 -11.44
C GLN A 291 8.21 18.05 -11.31
N LEU A 292 8.40 16.72 -11.32
CA LEU A 292 9.72 16.11 -11.39
C LEU A 292 10.00 15.70 -12.83
N ARG A 293 11.13 16.18 -13.35
CA ARG A 293 11.64 15.90 -14.70
C ARG A 293 13.16 15.91 -14.64
N PRO A 294 13.86 15.24 -15.57
CA PRO A 294 15.30 15.37 -15.66
C PRO A 294 15.73 16.86 -15.66
N PRO A 295 16.81 17.24 -14.97
CA PRO A 295 17.82 16.38 -14.34
C PRO A 295 17.56 16.01 -12.86
N LEU A 296 16.32 16.18 -12.35
CA LEU A 296 16.00 15.77 -10.99
C LEU A 296 16.15 14.25 -10.85
N VAL A 297 16.53 13.82 -9.64
CA VAL A 297 16.66 12.40 -9.30
C VAL A 297 15.34 11.86 -8.77
N TYR A 298 14.70 11.01 -9.52
CA TYR A 298 13.45 10.30 -9.20
C TYR A 298 13.38 9.01 -10.02
N ASP A 299 12.37 8.22 -9.81
CA ASP A 299 12.06 7.03 -10.60
C ASP A 299 10.55 6.88 -10.79
N ASN A 300 10.04 5.71 -11.06
CA ASN A 300 8.65 5.34 -11.27
C ASN A 300 7.82 5.54 -9.98
N MET A 301 7.46 6.80 -9.65
CA MET A 301 6.75 7.14 -8.41
C MET A 301 5.33 6.60 -8.43
N GLU A 302 5.01 5.69 -7.48
CA GLU A 302 3.71 5.01 -7.35
C GLU A 302 3.03 5.27 -6.02
N GLY A 303 3.75 5.65 -4.98
CA GLY A 303 3.17 5.92 -3.67
C GLY A 303 3.41 7.34 -3.19
N ILE A 304 2.40 7.91 -2.54
CA ILE A 304 2.46 9.23 -1.87
C ILE A 304 1.79 9.16 -0.50
N ALA A 305 2.43 9.72 0.51
CA ALA A 305 1.86 9.86 1.84
C ALA A 305 2.19 11.23 2.43
N ALA A 306 1.30 11.78 3.25
CA ALA A 306 1.51 13.06 3.91
C ALA A 306 1.18 12.97 5.41
N ARG A 307 1.85 13.82 6.20
CA ARG A 307 1.52 14.06 7.61
C ARG A 307 1.66 15.55 7.95
N ALA A 308 1.02 15.95 9.02
CA ALA A 308 1.28 17.27 9.58
C ALA A 308 2.75 17.40 10.01
N GLU A 309 3.32 18.57 9.83
CA GLU A 309 4.66 18.91 10.31
C GLU A 309 4.55 19.79 11.57
N PRO A 310 5.36 19.52 12.61
CA PRO A 310 5.47 20.37 13.77
C PRO A 310 5.85 21.76 13.39
N GLY A 311 5.31 22.78 13.39
CA GLY A 311 5.64 24.12 12.89
C GLY A 311 4.77 24.57 11.71
N GLY A 312 3.85 23.70 11.29
CA GLY A 312 2.89 23.97 10.23
C GLY A 312 3.27 23.35 8.89
N GLY A 313 2.27 23.27 8.00
CA GLY A 313 2.45 22.64 6.70
C GLY A 313 2.34 21.12 6.75
N ALA A 314 2.85 20.47 5.71
CA ALA A 314 2.78 19.01 5.57
C ALA A 314 4.12 18.44 5.07
N ARG A 315 4.56 17.36 5.69
CA ARG A 315 5.64 16.53 5.17
C ARG A 315 5.07 15.49 4.24
N ILE A 316 5.63 15.41 3.05
CA ILE A 316 5.20 14.52 1.97
C ILE A 316 6.31 13.53 1.71
N TYR A 317 5.95 12.28 1.52
CA TYR A 317 6.84 11.22 1.09
C TYR A 317 6.34 10.64 -0.23
N LEU A 318 7.27 10.40 -1.16
CA LEU A 318 7.04 9.69 -2.40
C LEU A 318 7.88 8.43 -2.41
N VAL A 319 7.33 7.32 -2.89
CA VAL A 319 8.08 6.07 -3.10
C VAL A 319 7.93 5.63 -4.56
N SER A 320 8.99 5.07 -5.12
CA SER A 320 8.96 4.50 -6.47
C SER A 320 8.93 2.99 -6.46
N ASP A 321 8.30 2.44 -7.49
CA ASP A 321 8.35 1.04 -7.86
C ASP A 321 9.57 0.76 -8.75
N ASP A 322 10.35 -0.25 -8.42
CA ASP A 322 11.48 -0.75 -9.22
C ASP A 322 11.04 -1.80 -10.26
N ASN A 323 9.77 -2.19 -10.27
CA ASN A 323 9.22 -3.24 -11.16
C ASN A 323 10.07 -4.53 -11.15
N PHE A 324 10.84 -4.78 -10.09
CA PHE A 324 11.87 -5.83 -10.04
C PHE A 324 12.83 -5.79 -11.26
N ASN A 325 13.05 -4.61 -11.82
CA ASN A 325 13.87 -4.36 -13.01
C ASN A 325 15.19 -3.71 -12.58
N PRO A 326 16.35 -4.28 -12.95
CA PRO A 326 17.66 -3.78 -12.50
C PRO A 326 18.02 -2.36 -12.98
N ILE A 327 17.28 -1.79 -13.92
CA ILE A 327 17.47 -0.41 -14.37
C ILE A 327 16.58 0.60 -13.66
N GLN A 328 15.60 0.15 -12.88
CA GLN A 328 14.74 0.98 -12.05
C GLN A 328 15.14 0.86 -10.57
N ARG A 329 14.79 1.86 -9.78
CA ARG A 329 15.21 1.96 -8.39
C ARG A 329 14.01 2.16 -7.48
N SER A 330 14.05 1.54 -6.31
CA SER A 330 13.17 1.92 -5.21
C SER A 330 13.74 3.18 -4.54
N VAL A 331 13.12 4.33 -4.79
CA VAL A 331 13.53 5.63 -4.28
C VAL A 331 12.48 6.16 -3.31
N LEU A 332 12.90 6.65 -2.15
CA LEU A 332 12.05 7.40 -1.22
C LEU A 332 12.51 8.86 -1.20
N ILE A 333 11.58 9.78 -1.47
CA ILE A 333 11.83 11.22 -1.44
C ILE A 333 10.97 11.86 -0.37
N SER A 334 11.53 12.76 0.42
CA SER A 334 10.83 13.60 1.38
C SER A 334 10.79 15.04 0.93
N PHE A 335 9.61 15.66 1.01
CA PHE A 335 9.39 17.10 0.79
C PHE A 335 8.64 17.72 1.97
N LEU A 336 8.73 19.03 2.05
CA LEU A 336 7.91 19.86 2.93
C LEU A 336 7.06 20.79 2.04
N LEU A 337 5.75 20.75 2.23
CA LEU A 337 4.80 21.76 1.75
C LEU A 337 4.56 22.72 2.92
N GLU A 338 5.12 23.92 2.80
CA GLU A 338 4.99 24.97 3.81
C GLU A 338 3.55 25.53 3.79
N THR A 339 3.05 26.01 4.92
CA THR A 339 1.80 26.79 4.97
C THR A 339 2.02 28.13 4.26
N GLU A 340 1.09 28.49 3.40
CA GLU A 340 1.01 29.83 2.83
C GLU A 340 0.71 30.89 3.88
#